data_b8b4425ff797aed2f192beba77d855af
#
_entry.id   b8b4425ff797aed2f192beba77d855af
#
_cell.length_a   1.000
_cell.length_b   1.000
_cell.length_c   1.000
_cell.angle_alpha   90.00
_cell.angle_beta   90.00
_cell.angle_gamma   90.00
#
_symmetry.space_group_name_H-M   'P 1'
#
loop_
_entity.id
_entity.type
_entity.pdbx_description
1 polymer ?
#
loop_
_entity_poly.entity_id
_entity_poly.type
_entity_poly.pdbx_seq_one_letter_code
_entity_poly.pdbx_strand_id
1 'polypeptide(L)'
;EKRRRLLVKVGIIGATAYTSLEIVKILLRHPDVEISYLGTRREGDFKISDIFPALENTLDMPCSQMVLDDLPKDLDIVFVALPPVIAMQYVPVFLNAGIRVVDLSADYRFQEKSTYEKWYDTKHTDPSNLDKAVYGLPEIFREKIKKANLVANPGCYPTSAIIGLAPLISNGYVHTDDIIIDAKSGISGRGREPK
;
A
#
# COMPACT_ATOMS: atom_id res chain seq x y z
N GLU A 1 -5.27 -31.46 -20.88
CA GLU A 1 -5.28 -29.98 -21.12
C GLU A 1 -5.06 -29.28 -19.79
N LYS A 2 -3.87 -28.70 -19.57
CA LYS A 2 -3.61 -27.83 -18.42
C LYS A 2 -4.44 -26.55 -18.65
N ARG A 3 -5.51 -26.32 -17.87
CA ARG A 3 -6.18 -25.03 -17.80
C ARG A 3 -5.11 -23.97 -17.57
N ARG A 4 -4.96 -23.05 -18.52
CA ARG A 4 -4.08 -21.88 -18.37
C ARG A 4 -4.63 -21.09 -17.20
N ARG A 5 -3.92 -21.12 -16.07
CA ARG A 5 -4.30 -20.40 -14.86
C ARG A 5 -4.19 -18.91 -15.18
N LEU A 6 -5.29 -18.18 -15.12
CA LEU A 6 -5.26 -16.72 -15.28
C LEU A 6 -4.53 -16.16 -14.06
N LEU A 7 -3.40 -15.48 -14.29
CA LEU A 7 -2.67 -14.80 -13.24
C LEU A 7 -3.37 -13.49 -12.90
N VAL A 8 -3.33 -13.11 -11.62
CA VAL A 8 -3.80 -11.81 -11.15
C VAL A 8 -2.78 -10.75 -11.57
N LYS A 9 -3.21 -9.80 -12.38
CA LYS A 9 -2.38 -8.70 -12.86
C LYS A 9 -2.24 -7.62 -11.79
N VAL A 10 -1.01 -7.37 -11.38
CA VAL A 10 -0.69 -6.42 -10.31
C VAL A 10 0.07 -5.22 -10.83
N GLY A 11 -0.38 -4.03 -10.44
CA GLY A 11 0.35 -2.77 -10.61
C GLY A 11 0.99 -2.31 -9.31
N ILE A 12 2.16 -1.68 -9.39
CA ILE A 12 2.82 -1.03 -8.26
C ILE A 12 3.00 0.45 -8.58
N ILE A 13 2.33 1.31 -7.82
CA ILE A 13 2.28 2.75 -7.99
C ILE A 13 3.23 3.38 -6.96
N GLY A 14 4.25 4.08 -7.44
CA GLY A 14 5.39 4.51 -6.62
C GLY A 14 6.47 3.42 -6.55
N ALA A 15 6.75 2.75 -7.67
CA ALA A 15 7.62 1.59 -7.78
C ALA A 15 9.05 1.78 -7.21
N THR A 16 9.52 3.02 -7.09
CA THR A 16 10.86 3.37 -6.60
C THR A 16 10.98 3.46 -5.07
N ALA A 17 9.90 3.24 -4.31
CA ALA A 17 9.93 3.23 -2.85
C ALA A 17 10.52 1.93 -2.28
N TYR A 18 11.10 1.98 -1.08
CA TYR A 18 11.59 0.76 -0.40
C TYR A 18 10.48 -0.26 -0.12
N THR A 19 9.28 0.22 0.23
CA THR A 19 8.10 -0.64 0.40
C THR A 19 7.75 -1.36 -0.88
N SER A 20 7.90 -0.71 -2.04
CA SER A 20 7.66 -1.32 -3.36
C SER A 20 8.67 -2.42 -3.67
N LEU A 21 9.94 -2.27 -3.29
CA LEU A 21 10.92 -3.33 -3.41
C LEU A 21 10.50 -4.59 -2.63
N GLU A 22 10.03 -4.43 -1.40
CA GLU A 22 9.59 -5.56 -0.60
C GLU A 22 8.31 -6.22 -1.17
N ILE A 23 7.37 -5.40 -1.68
CA ILE A 23 6.18 -5.91 -2.40
C ILE A 23 6.61 -6.73 -3.63
N VAL A 24 7.51 -6.20 -4.46
CA VAL A 24 8.05 -6.91 -5.64
C VAL A 24 8.63 -8.26 -5.23
N LYS A 25 9.49 -8.31 -4.21
CA LYS A 25 10.10 -9.56 -3.73
C LYS A 25 9.08 -10.60 -3.28
N ILE A 26 7.99 -10.16 -2.64
CA ILE A 26 6.90 -11.03 -2.21
C ILE A 26 6.11 -11.54 -3.42
N LEU A 27 5.73 -10.65 -4.33
CA LEU A 27 4.91 -10.97 -5.50
C LEU A 27 5.64 -11.89 -6.49
N LEU A 28 6.95 -11.74 -6.66
CA LEU A 28 7.76 -12.63 -7.52
C LEU A 28 7.76 -14.09 -7.04
N ARG A 29 7.44 -14.33 -5.77
CA ARG A 29 7.32 -15.68 -5.20
C ARG A 29 5.87 -16.18 -5.18
N HIS A 30 4.90 -15.34 -5.54
CA HIS A 30 3.49 -15.70 -5.49
C HIS A 30 3.08 -16.44 -6.76
N PRO A 31 2.52 -17.68 -6.65
CA PRO A 31 2.30 -18.53 -7.82
C PRO A 31 1.17 -18.07 -8.74
N ASP A 32 0.31 -17.15 -8.30
CA ASP A 32 -0.91 -16.74 -8.98
C ASP A 32 -0.90 -15.28 -9.41
N VAL A 33 0.27 -14.61 -9.36
CA VAL A 33 0.39 -13.16 -9.59
C VAL A 33 1.38 -12.90 -10.72
N GLU A 34 1.08 -11.89 -11.51
CA GLU A 34 1.96 -11.29 -12.50
C GLU A 34 2.09 -9.79 -12.21
N ILE A 35 3.33 -9.31 -12.05
CA ILE A 35 3.59 -7.86 -11.98
C ILE A 35 3.52 -7.34 -13.42
N SER A 36 2.47 -6.56 -13.72
CA SER A 36 2.17 -6.08 -15.08
C SER A 36 2.44 -4.57 -15.26
N TYR A 37 2.59 -3.82 -14.17
CA TYR A 37 2.84 -2.38 -14.25
C TYR A 37 3.68 -1.89 -13.07
N LEU A 38 4.69 -1.06 -13.38
CA LEU A 38 5.50 -0.34 -12.41
C LEU A 38 5.42 1.16 -12.68
N GLY A 39 4.60 1.87 -11.90
CA GLY A 39 4.40 3.31 -12.04
C GLY A 39 5.33 4.13 -11.16
N THR A 40 5.90 5.20 -11.69
CA THR A 40 6.76 6.13 -10.96
C THR A 40 6.45 7.58 -11.29
N ARG A 41 6.77 8.49 -10.36
CA ARG A 41 6.76 9.95 -10.61
C ARG A 41 8.11 10.48 -11.08
N ARG A 42 9.12 9.62 -11.07
CA ARG A 42 10.46 9.98 -11.54
C ARG A 42 10.46 10.04 -13.07
N GLU A 43 11.08 11.09 -13.61
CA GLU A 43 11.26 11.27 -15.03
C GLU A 43 12.42 10.41 -15.57
N GLY A 44 12.35 10.09 -16.85
CA GLY A 44 13.36 9.35 -17.59
C GLY A 44 12.99 7.87 -17.79
N ASP A 45 13.67 7.27 -18.76
CA ASP A 45 13.53 5.85 -19.08
C ASP A 45 14.52 5.04 -18.26
N PHE A 46 14.01 4.20 -17.38
CA PHE A 46 14.83 3.31 -16.55
C PHE A 46 14.05 2.05 -16.19
N LYS A 47 14.78 1.01 -15.85
CA LYS A 47 14.22 -0.23 -15.34
C LYS A 47 14.24 -0.23 -13.82
N ILE A 48 13.42 -1.07 -13.22
CA ILE A 48 13.37 -1.22 -11.76
C ILE A 48 14.70 -1.71 -11.19
N SER A 49 15.46 -2.51 -11.95
CA SER A 49 16.80 -2.98 -11.61
C SER A 49 17.85 -1.86 -11.53
N ASP A 50 17.69 -0.78 -12.30
CA ASP A 50 18.57 0.41 -12.20
C ASP A 50 18.42 1.13 -10.86
N ILE A 51 17.24 1.00 -10.24
CA ILE A 51 16.92 1.58 -8.95
C ILE A 51 17.25 0.63 -7.80
N PHE A 52 16.98 -0.65 -8.00
CA PHE A 52 17.19 -1.71 -7.03
C PHE A 52 18.05 -2.83 -7.65
N PRO A 53 19.39 -2.76 -7.55
CA PRO A 53 20.29 -3.77 -8.11
C PRO A 53 19.98 -5.20 -7.64
N ALA A 54 19.35 -5.35 -6.47
CA ALA A 54 18.89 -6.66 -5.97
C ALA A 54 17.83 -7.34 -6.86
N LEU A 55 17.24 -6.63 -7.82
CA LEU A 55 16.29 -7.16 -8.80
C LEU A 55 16.93 -7.49 -10.15
N GLU A 56 18.22 -7.22 -10.32
CA GLU A 56 18.96 -7.57 -11.54
C GLU A 56 18.83 -9.05 -11.86
N ASN A 57 18.60 -9.38 -13.11
CA ASN A 57 18.33 -10.74 -13.61
C ASN A 57 17.09 -11.45 -13.01
N THR A 58 16.29 -10.75 -12.18
CA THR A 58 15.05 -11.28 -11.57
C THR A 58 13.81 -10.58 -12.10
N LEU A 59 13.83 -9.26 -12.15
CA LEU A 59 12.77 -8.43 -12.72
C LEU A 59 13.39 -7.23 -13.43
N ASP A 60 13.53 -7.34 -14.75
CA ASP A 60 14.12 -6.30 -15.60
C ASP A 60 13.03 -5.50 -16.34
N MET A 61 12.04 -5.03 -15.58
CA MET A 61 10.85 -4.37 -16.10
C MET A 61 11.03 -2.85 -16.12
N PRO A 62 10.59 -2.15 -17.19
CA PRO A 62 10.62 -0.69 -17.24
C PRO A 62 9.67 -0.07 -16.23
N CYS A 63 10.06 1.08 -15.68
CA CYS A 63 9.20 1.92 -14.86
C CYS A 63 8.56 3.00 -15.74
N SER A 64 7.23 3.04 -15.77
CA SER A 64 6.48 4.01 -16.57
C SER A 64 6.22 5.28 -15.77
N GLN A 65 6.41 6.44 -16.38
CA GLN A 65 6.00 7.70 -15.78
C GLN A 65 4.49 7.72 -15.62
N MET A 66 4.01 8.07 -14.41
CA MET A 66 2.59 8.08 -14.12
C MET A 66 1.95 9.38 -14.59
N VAL A 67 1.04 9.26 -15.54
CA VAL A 67 0.13 10.32 -15.98
C VAL A 67 -1.29 9.88 -15.61
N LEU A 68 -2.04 10.72 -14.91
CA LEU A 68 -3.36 10.36 -14.35
C LEU A 68 -4.34 9.84 -15.42
N ASP A 69 -4.32 10.47 -16.60
CA ASP A 69 -5.23 10.12 -17.69
C ASP A 69 -4.79 8.88 -18.49
N ASP A 70 -3.54 8.43 -18.30
CA ASP A 70 -2.92 7.30 -19.04
C ASP A 70 -2.55 6.12 -18.12
N LEU A 71 -3.21 6.00 -16.98
CA LEU A 71 -2.99 4.86 -16.09
C LEU A 71 -3.62 3.59 -16.66
N PRO A 72 -2.96 2.42 -16.50
CA PRO A 72 -3.47 1.14 -17.00
C PRO A 72 -4.80 0.78 -16.33
N LYS A 73 -5.75 0.29 -17.14
CA LYS A 73 -7.09 -0.11 -16.70
C LYS A 73 -7.31 -1.63 -16.74
N ASP A 74 -6.32 -2.38 -17.19
CA ASP A 74 -6.37 -3.84 -17.35
C ASP A 74 -5.67 -4.59 -16.20
N LEU A 75 -5.61 -3.97 -15.02
CA LEU A 75 -5.09 -4.53 -13.78
C LEU A 75 -6.21 -5.06 -12.89
N ASP A 76 -5.92 -6.08 -12.10
CA ASP A 76 -6.86 -6.61 -11.10
C ASP A 76 -6.70 -5.92 -9.75
N ILE A 77 -5.46 -5.55 -9.41
CA ILE A 77 -5.12 -4.90 -8.14
C ILE A 77 -3.90 -3.99 -8.29
N VAL A 78 -3.88 -2.91 -7.54
CA VAL A 78 -2.72 -2.02 -7.43
C VAL A 78 -2.28 -1.83 -5.97
N PHE A 79 -0.96 -1.78 -5.76
CA PHE A 79 -0.34 -1.33 -4.52
C PHE A 79 0.13 0.10 -4.69
N VAL A 80 -0.38 1.00 -3.86
CA VAL A 80 -0.06 2.44 -3.92
C VAL A 80 0.94 2.78 -2.82
N ALA A 81 2.21 2.94 -3.19
CA ALA A 81 3.32 3.28 -2.31
C ALA A 81 3.79 4.73 -2.55
N LEU A 82 2.84 5.64 -2.47
CA LEU A 82 3.05 7.08 -2.64
C LEU A 82 3.01 7.80 -1.28
N PRO A 83 3.63 8.99 -1.18
CA PRO A 83 3.47 9.85 -0.01
C PRO A 83 2.00 10.20 0.25
N PRO A 84 1.63 10.50 1.50
CA PRO A 84 0.33 11.08 1.82
C PRO A 84 0.01 12.30 0.93
N VAL A 85 -1.26 12.60 0.75
CA VAL A 85 -1.80 13.67 -0.14
C VAL A 85 -1.69 13.31 -1.62
N ILE A 86 -0.58 12.70 -2.04
CA ILE A 86 -0.40 12.29 -3.43
C ILE A 86 -1.23 11.04 -3.77
N ALA A 87 -1.32 10.09 -2.84
CA ALA A 87 -2.09 8.87 -3.05
C ALA A 87 -3.57 9.14 -3.32
N MET A 88 -4.18 10.15 -2.66
CA MET A 88 -5.57 10.56 -2.90
C MET A 88 -5.88 10.98 -4.34
N GLN A 89 -4.87 11.30 -5.15
CA GLN A 89 -5.07 11.66 -6.56
C GLN A 89 -5.20 10.41 -7.45
N TYR A 90 -4.54 9.32 -7.07
CA TYR A 90 -4.44 8.09 -7.86
C TYR A 90 -5.46 7.03 -7.45
N VAL A 91 -5.70 6.88 -6.14
CA VAL A 91 -6.60 5.85 -5.59
C VAL A 91 -7.99 5.91 -6.22
N PRO A 92 -8.67 7.09 -6.31
CA PRO A 92 -9.99 7.17 -6.93
C PRO A 92 -10.02 6.75 -8.40
N VAL A 93 -8.93 7.00 -9.15
CA VAL A 93 -8.84 6.65 -10.58
C VAL A 93 -8.90 5.12 -10.73
N PHE A 94 -8.14 4.38 -9.94
CA PHE A 94 -8.15 2.92 -9.97
C PHE A 94 -9.46 2.33 -9.48
N LEU A 95 -10.02 2.86 -8.38
CA LEU A 95 -11.32 2.42 -7.86
C LEU A 95 -12.45 2.62 -8.88
N ASN A 96 -12.47 3.76 -9.59
CA ASN A 96 -13.46 4.07 -10.62
C ASN A 96 -13.29 3.17 -11.85
N ALA A 97 -12.09 2.65 -12.10
CA ALA A 97 -11.83 1.64 -13.13
C ALA A 97 -12.18 0.20 -12.68
N GLY A 98 -12.69 0.02 -11.45
CA GLY A 98 -13.02 -1.30 -10.89
C GLY A 98 -11.80 -2.08 -10.39
N ILE A 99 -10.63 -1.46 -10.30
CA ILE A 99 -9.38 -2.07 -9.85
C ILE A 99 -9.31 -1.99 -8.32
N ARG A 100 -8.95 -3.10 -7.68
CA ARG A 100 -8.73 -3.12 -6.23
C ARG A 100 -7.47 -2.36 -5.86
N VAL A 101 -7.52 -1.66 -4.73
CA VAL A 101 -6.40 -0.83 -4.25
C VAL A 101 -5.96 -1.26 -2.86
N VAL A 102 -4.65 -1.47 -2.69
CA VAL A 102 -3.98 -1.53 -1.39
C VAL A 102 -3.15 -0.26 -1.25
N ASP A 103 -3.64 0.67 -0.45
CA ASP A 103 -2.95 1.94 -0.21
C ASP A 103 -2.01 1.84 0.99
N LEU A 104 -0.72 2.10 0.77
CA LEU A 104 0.31 2.11 1.81
C LEU A 104 0.53 3.51 2.39
N SER A 105 -0.14 4.53 1.84
CA SER A 105 -0.10 5.87 2.38
C SER A 105 -0.87 5.98 3.71
N ALA A 106 -0.96 7.18 4.24
CA ALA A 106 -1.77 7.44 5.42
C ALA A 106 -3.22 7.86 5.09
N ASP A 107 -3.53 8.08 3.81
CA ASP A 107 -4.68 8.85 3.39
C ASP A 107 -6.04 8.20 3.73
N TYR A 108 -6.10 6.88 3.76
CA TYR A 108 -7.36 6.15 3.99
C TYR A 108 -7.42 5.38 5.31
N ARG A 109 -6.49 5.65 6.24
CA ARG A 109 -6.42 4.93 7.53
C ARG A 109 -7.49 5.34 8.52
N PHE A 110 -7.99 6.57 8.44
CA PHE A 110 -9.06 7.09 9.26
C PHE A 110 -10.37 7.14 8.49
N GLN A 111 -11.46 6.72 9.09
CA GLN A 111 -12.79 6.81 8.49
C GLN A 111 -13.33 8.25 8.52
N GLU A 112 -12.98 8.99 9.57
CA GLU A 112 -13.43 10.36 9.75
C GLU A 112 -12.47 11.36 9.11
N LYS A 113 -12.98 12.14 8.15
CA LYS A 113 -12.25 13.22 7.47
C LYS A 113 -11.60 14.20 8.44
N SER A 114 -12.35 14.64 9.44
CA SER A 114 -11.89 15.60 10.45
C SER A 114 -10.70 15.08 11.26
N THR A 115 -10.67 13.76 11.54
CA THR A 115 -9.55 13.10 12.22
C THR A 115 -8.30 13.12 11.34
N TYR A 116 -8.44 12.80 10.05
CA TYR A 116 -7.33 12.88 9.11
C TYR A 116 -6.77 14.29 9.01
N GLU A 117 -7.65 15.28 8.76
CA GLU A 117 -7.26 16.69 8.59
C GLU A 117 -6.58 17.27 9.84
N LYS A 118 -7.03 16.86 11.03
CA LYS A 118 -6.42 17.25 12.30
C LYS A 118 -4.98 16.72 12.47
N TRP A 119 -4.75 15.46 12.11
CA TRP A 119 -3.45 14.83 12.37
C TRP A 119 -2.42 15.07 11.28
N TYR A 120 -2.86 15.30 10.03
CA TYR A 120 -1.98 15.52 8.88
C TYR A 120 -1.92 16.98 8.43
N ASP A 121 -2.65 17.89 9.08
CA ASP A 121 -2.71 19.33 8.77
C ASP A 121 -2.92 19.60 7.27
N THR A 122 -3.80 18.83 6.66
CA THR A 122 -4.10 18.92 5.24
C THR A 122 -5.53 18.45 4.94
N LYS A 123 -6.15 19.02 3.88
CA LYS A 123 -7.48 18.65 3.46
C LYS A 123 -7.47 17.27 2.77
N HIS A 124 -8.44 16.42 3.13
CA HIS A 124 -8.66 15.18 2.41
C HIS A 124 -9.47 15.45 1.15
N THR A 125 -8.91 15.12 -0.03
CA THR A 125 -9.55 15.42 -1.33
C THR A 125 -10.49 14.35 -1.83
N ASP A 126 -10.46 13.14 -1.24
CA ASP A 126 -11.33 12.00 -1.58
C ASP A 126 -12.07 11.44 -0.33
N PRO A 127 -12.90 12.23 0.35
CA PRO A 127 -13.58 11.77 1.55
C PRO A 127 -14.64 10.68 1.28
N SER A 128 -15.13 10.57 0.05
CA SER A 128 -16.16 9.61 -0.35
C SER A 128 -15.70 8.14 -0.33
N ASN A 129 -14.42 7.88 -0.20
CA ASN A 129 -13.84 6.54 -0.12
C ASN A 129 -13.30 6.20 1.28
N LEU A 130 -13.36 7.12 2.24
CA LEU A 130 -12.88 6.88 3.62
C LEU A 130 -13.67 5.77 4.33
N ASP A 131 -14.98 5.80 4.23
CA ASP A 131 -15.90 4.82 4.84
C ASP A 131 -15.84 3.43 4.17
N LYS A 132 -15.35 3.37 2.92
CA LYS A 132 -15.19 2.14 2.14
C LYS A 132 -13.86 1.45 2.41
N ALA A 133 -12.88 2.17 2.95
CA ALA A 133 -11.56 1.63 3.23
C ALA A 133 -11.59 0.65 4.40
N VAL A 134 -11.00 -0.51 4.19
CA VAL A 134 -10.81 -1.51 5.26
C VAL A 134 -9.38 -1.40 5.78
N TYR A 135 -9.23 -1.32 7.09
CA TYR A 135 -7.91 -1.26 7.72
C TYR A 135 -7.13 -2.56 7.49
N GLY A 136 -5.92 -2.45 6.93
CA GLY A 136 -5.14 -3.55 6.37
C GLY A 136 -4.36 -4.37 7.39
N LEU A 137 -5.03 -4.86 8.44
CA LEU A 137 -4.48 -5.86 9.38
C LEU A 137 -5.21 -7.20 9.21
N PRO A 138 -4.67 -8.13 8.40
CA PRO A 138 -5.29 -9.42 8.12
C PRO A 138 -5.52 -10.27 9.37
N GLU A 139 -4.69 -10.10 10.40
CA GLU A 139 -4.82 -10.79 11.68
C GLU A 139 -6.14 -10.48 12.39
N ILE A 140 -6.69 -9.29 12.16
CA ILE A 140 -7.92 -8.80 12.79
C ILE A 140 -9.08 -8.71 11.79
N PHE A 141 -8.80 -8.24 10.55
CA PHE A 141 -9.83 -7.86 9.58
C PHE A 141 -9.85 -8.73 8.31
N ARG A 142 -9.30 -9.96 8.34
CA ARG A 142 -9.16 -10.85 7.17
C ARG A 142 -10.42 -10.94 6.32
N GLU A 143 -11.57 -11.22 6.92
CA GLU A 143 -12.82 -11.44 6.16
C GLU A 143 -13.38 -10.14 5.53
N LYS A 144 -13.09 -8.99 6.15
CA LYS A 144 -13.41 -7.68 5.56
C LYS A 144 -12.46 -7.36 4.40
N ILE A 145 -11.16 -7.61 4.57
CA ILE A 145 -10.14 -7.37 3.54
C ILE A 145 -10.41 -8.17 2.27
N LYS A 146 -10.82 -9.44 2.38
CA LYS A 146 -11.18 -10.28 1.22
C LYS A 146 -12.25 -9.66 0.33
N LYS A 147 -13.16 -8.87 0.90
CA LYS A 147 -14.31 -8.25 0.21
C LYS A 147 -14.05 -6.78 -0.16
N ALA A 148 -12.97 -6.20 0.30
CA ALA A 148 -12.67 -4.79 0.13
C ALA A 148 -12.19 -4.48 -1.30
N ASN A 149 -12.62 -3.34 -1.83
CA ASN A 149 -12.03 -2.74 -3.02
C ASN A 149 -10.90 -1.77 -2.65
N LEU A 150 -10.92 -1.22 -1.43
CA LEU A 150 -9.87 -0.36 -0.90
C LEU A 150 -9.40 -0.90 0.46
N VAL A 151 -8.12 -1.18 0.56
CA VAL A 151 -7.45 -1.58 1.79
C VAL A 151 -6.47 -0.50 2.19
N ALA A 152 -6.66 0.10 3.37
CA ALA A 152 -5.75 1.08 3.94
C ALA A 152 -4.69 0.38 4.79
N ASN A 153 -3.51 0.17 4.24
CA ASN A 153 -2.42 -0.51 4.93
C ASN A 153 -1.90 0.33 6.10
N PRO A 154 -1.80 -0.20 7.33
CA PRO A 154 -1.33 0.55 8.49
C PRO A 154 0.13 0.95 8.40
N GLY A 155 0.52 1.95 9.18
CA GLY A 155 1.91 2.29 9.40
C GLY A 155 2.64 1.24 10.25
N CYS A 156 3.98 1.23 10.19
CA CYS A 156 4.81 0.26 10.91
C CYS A 156 4.61 0.29 12.43
N TYR A 157 4.57 1.48 13.04
CA TYR A 157 4.34 1.62 14.48
C TYR A 157 2.94 1.13 14.92
N PRO A 158 1.83 1.58 14.29
CA PRO A 158 0.52 1.03 14.62
C PRO A 158 0.43 -0.48 14.40
N THR A 159 1.04 -1.01 13.35
CA THR A 159 1.05 -2.46 13.09
C THR A 159 1.69 -3.22 14.24
N SER A 160 2.88 -2.83 14.67
CA SER A 160 3.60 -3.52 15.74
C SER A 160 2.85 -3.42 17.09
N ALA A 161 2.33 -2.23 17.41
CA ALA A 161 1.60 -2.00 18.65
C ALA A 161 0.27 -2.77 18.68
N ILE A 162 -0.53 -2.68 17.62
CA ILE A 162 -1.84 -3.33 17.57
C ILE A 162 -1.71 -4.85 17.59
N ILE A 163 -0.82 -5.43 16.79
CA ILE A 163 -0.62 -6.88 16.74
C ILE A 163 -0.12 -7.41 18.09
N GLY A 164 0.77 -6.67 18.74
CA GLY A 164 1.28 -7.05 20.07
C GLY A 164 0.22 -6.96 21.18
N LEU A 165 -0.63 -5.94 21.15
CA LEU A 165 -1.60 -5.67 22.23
C LEU A 165 -2.96 -6.33 22.02
N ALA A 166 -3.41 -6.50 20.78
CA ALA A 166 -4.76 -7.00 20.49
C ALA A 166 -5.09 -8.31 21.19
N PRO A 167 -4.23 -9.36 21.20
CA PRO A 167 -4.55 -10.60 21.90
C PRO A 167 -4.61 -10.43 23.42
N LEU A 168 -3.83 -9.53 24.00
CA LEU A 168 -3.82 -9.27 25.43
C LEU A 168 -5.07 -8.52 25.87
N ILE A 169 -5.47 -7.50 25.10
CA ILE A 169 -6.66 -6.68 25.36
C ILE A 169 -7.94 -7.52 25.16
N SER A 170 -8.02 -8.27 24.05
CA SER A 170 -9.21 -9.07 23.74
C SER A 170 -9.50 -10.17 24.75
N ASN A 171 -8.48 -10.65 25.47
CA ASN A 171 -8.62 -11.63 26.55
C ASN A 171 -8.67 -11.01 27.96
N GLY A 172 -8.66 -9.67 28.06
CA GLY A 172 -8.74 -8.99 29.34
C GLY A 172 -7.50 -9.13 30.24
N TYR A 173 -6.33 -9.43 29.65
CA TYR A 173 -5.09 -9.61 30.41
C TYR A 173 -4.39 -8.30 30.75
N VAL A 174 -4.76 -7.21 30.09
CA VAL A 174 -4.20 -5.87 30.34
C VAL A 174 -5.32 -4.84 30.37
N HIS A 175 -5.12 -3.80 31.18
CA HIS A 175 -5.97 -2.62 31.15
C HIS A 175 -5.62 -1.73 29.97
N THR A 176 -6.58 -1.01 29.42
CA THR A 176 -6.39 -0.09 28.31
C THR A 176 -5.98 1.31 28.74
N ASP A 177 -6.07 1.58 30.02
CA ASP A 177 -5.59 2.83 30.63
C ASP A 177 -4.07 2.75 30.78
N ASP A 178 -3.38 3.84 30.51
CA ASP A 178 -1.93 3.99 30.73
C ASP A 178 -1.05 3.04 29.88
N ILE A 179 -1.42 2.75 28.65
CA ILE A 179 -0.57 2.00 27.71
C ILE A 179 0.55 2.91 27.20
N ILE A 180 1.79 2.53 27.51
CA ILE A 180 2.99 3.24 27.02
C ILE A 180 3.62 2.43 25.89
N ILE A 181 3.83 3.07 24.71
CA ILE A 181 4.44 2.46 23.54
C ILE A 181 5.76 3.20 23.25
N ASP A 182 6.89 2.54 23.51
CA ASP A 182 8.22 3.02 23.12
C ASP A 182 8.66 2.32 21.82
N ALA A 183 8.37 2.95 20.69
CA ALA A 183 8.62 2.39 19.36
C ALA A 183 9.80 3.06 18.67
N LYS A 184 10.76 2.25 18.20
CA LYS A 184 11.95 2.70 17.50
C LYS A 184 11.99 2.14 16.07
N SER A 185 12.34 2.99 15.11
CA SER A 185 12.49 2.61 13.70
C SER A 185 13.94 2.61 13.26
N GLY A 186 14.30 1.66 12.42
CA GLY A 186 15.55 1.74 11.67
C GLY A 186 15.54 2.88 10.64
N ILE A 187 16.72 3.26 10.14
CA ILE A 187 16.90 4.41 9.25
C ILE A 187 16.10 4.26 7.93
N SER A 188 15.98 3.03 7.41
CA SER A 188 15.20 2.73 6.19
C SER A 188 13.69 2.99 6.37
N GLY A 189 13.18 2.99 7.61
CA GLY A 189 11.79 3.32 7.91
C GLY A 189 11.39 4.75 7.55
N ARG A 190 12.35 5.65 7.37
CA ARG A 190 12.12 7.02 6.89
C ARG A 190 11.98 7.14 5.38
N GLY A 191 12.17 6.04 4.65
CA GLY A 191 12.15 6.03 3.20
C GLY A 191 13.54 6.22 2.59
N ARG A 192 13.56 6.41 1.28
CA ARG A 192 14.80 6.45 0.49
C ARG A 192 15.56 7.79 0.62
N GLU A 193 14.83 8.86 0.82
CA GLU A 193 15.38 10.21 1.02
C GLU A 193 15.04 10.67 2.44
N PRO A 194 15.86 10.33 3.42
CA PRO A 194 15.65 10.80 4.78
C PRO A 194 15.84 12.32 4.84
N LYS A 195 14.84 13.02 5.34
CA LYS A 195 14.90 14.46 5.62
C LYS A 195 15.50 14.71 6.98
#